data_d14e7e94dec734b3cb97e995f684e872
#
_entry.id   d14e7e94dec734b3cb97e995f684e872
#
_cell.length_a   1.000
_cell.length_b   1.000
_cell.length_c   1.000
_cell.angle_alpha   90.00
_cell.angle_beta   90.00
_cell.angle_gamma   90.00
#
_symmetry.space_group_name_H-M   'P 1'
#
loop_
_entity.id
_entity.type
_entity.pdbx_description
1 polymer ?
#
loop_
_entity_poly.entity_id
_entity_poly.type
_entity_poly.pdbx_seq_one_letter_code
_entity_poly.pdbx_strand_id
1 'polypeptide(L)'
;NPTIQMPIDTVAVMRGESYVWHTWQDVTINQAGLHYDTAYNSFNCDSVYYALQLLYNDSVVLYDTLCYGDSLMFAGEYLYTSGLYIDSLTNETQGDSIVYLNLLVADQPLVMTQTDAFCKGTTYTWHTYKDIVLSQAGTYNDTAYNSFGCDSVYYELVLTENPTYNKTTVKTICESELPYLFADTTFNTV
;
A
#
# COMPACT_ATOMS: atom_id res chain seq x y z
N ASN A 1 -55.20 -41.14 2.10
CA ASN A 1 -54.62 -40.23 3.10
C ASN A 1 -54.14 -38.97 2.35
N PRO A 2 -54.33 -37.78 2.90
CA PRO A 2 -53.85 -36.58 2.27
C PRO A 2 -52.29 -36.61 2.25
N THR A 3 -51.70 -36.17 1.16
CA THR A 3 -50.24 -36.00 1.02
C THR A 3 -49.81 -34.81 1.88
N ILE A 4 -48.74 -34.97 2.65
CA ILE A 4 -48.14 -33.90 3.47
C ILE A 4 -47.12 -33.17 2.64
N GLN A 5 -47.25 -31.85 2.57
CA GLN A 5 -46.22 -30.98 1.99
C GLN A 5 -45.39 -30.35 3.11
N MET A 6 -44.10 -30.62 3.12
CA MET A 6 -43.18 -29.99 4.06
C MET A 6 -42.82 -28.55 3.62
N PRO A 7 -42.49 -27.66 4.56
CA PRO A 7 -41.95 -26.34 4.18
C PRO A 7 -40.66 -26.50 3.41
N ILE A 8 -40.28 -25.45 2.65
CA ILE A 8 -39.01 -25.42 1.96
C ILE A 8 -37.89 -25.19 2.98
N ASP A 9 -36.98 -26.15 3.09
CA ASP A 9 -35.77 -25.98 3.85
C ASP A 9 -34.78 -25.16 3.01
N THR A 10 -33.96 -24.29 3.66
CA THR A 10 -32.91 -23.52 3.01
C THR A 10 -31.58 -23.83 3.68
N VAL A 11 -30.60 -24.26 2.89
CA VAL A 11 -29.27 -24.59 3.35
C VAL A 11 -28.25 -23.92 2.42
N ALA A 12 -27.17 -23.39 3.00
CA ALA A 12 -26.04 -22.83 2.27
C ALA A 12 -24.77 -23.65 2.54
N VAL A 13 -24.01 -23.96 1.48
CA VAL A 13 -22.70 -24.60 1.54
C VAL A 13 -21.69 -23.80 0.71
N MET A 14 -20.39 -24.02 0.92
CA MET A 14 -19.37 -23.37 0.09
C MET A 14 -19.44 -23.91 -1.34
N ARG A 15 -19.18 -23.05 -2.32
CA ARG A 15 -19.17 -23.45 -3.74
C ARG A 15 -18.17 -24.60 -3.96
N GLY A 16 -18.67 -25.68 -4.58
CA GLY A 16 -17.92 -26.91 -4.83
C GLY A 16 -18.07 -27.99 -3.78
N GLU A 17 -18.75 -27.71 -2.66
CA GLU A 17 -19.15 -28.72 -1.70
C GLU A 17 -20.47 -29.37 -2.10
N SER A 18 -20.72 -30.58 -1.61
CA SER A 18 -22.00 -31.28 -1.71
C SER A 18 -22.73 -31.30 -0.36
N TYR A 19 -24.01 -31.31 -0.43
CA TYR A 19 -24.89 -31.43 0.75
C TYR A 19 -25.64 -32.77 0.75
N VAL A 20 -25.58 -33.50 1.88
CA VAL A 20 -26.41 -34.71 2.07
C VAL A 20 -27.72 -34.30 2.68
N TRP A 21 -28.77 -34.37 1.89
CA TRP A 21 -30.13 -34.04 2.32
C TRP A 21 -30.81 -35.27 2.91
N HIS A 22 -31.07 -35.21 4.20
CA HIS A 22 -31.69 -36.30 4.95
C HIS A 22 -33.20 -36.19 4.84
N THR A 23 -33.79 -36.86 3.88
CA THR A 23 -35.22 -37.05 3.73
C THR A 23 -35.60 -38.44 4.24
N TRP A 24 -36.47 -39.17 3.57
CA TRP A 24 -36.75 -40.59 3.86
C TRP A 24 -35.62 -41.51 3.35
N GLN A 25 -34.81 -41.02 2.42
CA GLN A 25 -33.54 -41.58 1.97
C GLN A 25 -32.51 -40.43 1.89
N ASP A 26 -31.23 -40.76 2.08
CA ASP A 26 -30.18 -39.76 1.95
C ASP A 26 -29.94 -39.44 0.48
N VAL A 27 -30.07 -38.16 0.11
CA VAL A 27 -29.84 -37.64 -1.24
C VAL A 27 -28.67 -36.69 -1.23
N THR A 28 -27.65 -36.98 -2.03
CA THR A 28 -26.51 -36.06 -2.17
C THR A 28 -26.78 -35.04 -3.29
N ILE A 29 -26.78 -33.78 -2.92
CA ILE A 29 -27.01 -32.64 -3.82
C ILE A 29 -25.69 -31.84 -4.01
N ASN A 30 -25.35 -31.59 -5.26
CA ASN A 30 -24.09 -30.92 -5.65
C ASN A 30 -24.32 -29.73 -6.56
N GLN A 31 -25.53 -29.23 -6.68
CA GLN A 31 -25.90 -28.04 -7.44
C GLN A 31 -26.81 -27.14 -6.63
N ALA A 32 -26.55 -25.83 -6.65
CA ALA A 32 -27.45 -24.86 -6.06
C ALA A 32 -28.78 -24.83 -6.82
N GLY A 33 -29.84 -24.51 -6.10
CA GLY A 33 -31.18 -24.44 -6.66
C GLY A 33 -32.22 -25.10 -5.80
N LEU A 34 -33.45 -25.18 -6.33
CA LEU A 34 -34.59 -25.80 -5.67
C LEU A 34 -34.64 -27.28 -6.03
N HIS A 35 -34.59 -28.14 -5.03
CA HIS A 35 -34.65 -29.59 -5.14
C HIS A 35 -35.92 -30.14 -4.47
N TYR A 36 -36.44 -31.23 -5.03
CA TYR A 36 -37.61 -31.90 -4.51
C TYR A 36 -37.34 -33.38 -4.31
N ASP A 37 -37.92 -33.95 -3.26
CA ASP A 37 -37.90 -35.37 -3.02
C ASP A 37 -39.29 -35.82 -2.51
N THR A 38 -39.64 -37.10 -2.70
CA THR A 38 -40.96 -37.63 -2.36
C THR A 38 -40.82 -38.94 -1.61
N ALA A 39 -41.39 -39.01 -0.41
CA ALA A 39 -41.54 -40.26 0.29
C ALA A 39 -42.87 -40.95 -0.08
N TYR A 40 -42.81 -42.28 -0.19
CA TYR A 40 -43.95 -43.12 -0.53
C TYR A 40 -44.40 -43.92 0.67
N ASN A 41 -45.69 -44.16 0.75
CA ASN A 41 -46.25 -45.07 1.76
C ASN A 41 -46.12 -46.54 1.32
N SER A 42 -46.60 -47.50 2.18
CA SER A 42 -46.54 -48.92 1.91
C SER A 42 -47.33 -49.41 0.70
N PHE A 43 -48.19 -48.56 0.12
CA PHE A 43 -48.98 -48.81 -1.08
C PHE A 43 -48.39 -48.11 -2.30
N ASN A 44 -47.17 -47.61 -2.20
CA ASN A 44 -46.46 -46.88 -3.25
C ASN A 44 -47.20 -45.62 -3.72
N CYS A 45 -47.96 -44.97 -2.82
CA CYS A 45 -48.58 -43.69 -3.07
C CYS A 45 -47.76 -42.58 -2.39
N ASP A 46 -47.69 -41.39 -3.02
CA ASP A 46 -47.03 -40.21 -2.48
C ASP A 46 -47.59 -39.92 -1.07
N SER A 47 -46.68 -39.75 -0.12
CA SER A 47 -47.00 -39.54 1.29
C SER A 47 -46.48 -38.20 1.81
N VAL A 48 -45.26 -37.86 1.52
CA VAL A 48 -44.62 -36.59 1.94
C VAL A 48 -43.83 -36.01 0.78
N TYR A 49 -44.03 -34.72 0.51
CA TYR A 49 -43.20 -33.94 -0.39
C TYR A 49 -42.22 -33.11 0.42
N TYR A 50 -40.96 -33.23 0.09
CA TYR A 50 -39.84 -32.42 0.62
C TYR A 50 -39.39 -31.42 -0.43
N ALA A 51 -38.99 -30.23 0.02
CA ALA A 51 -38.37 -29.20 -0.83
C ALA A 51 -37.18 -28.59 -0.12
N LEU A 52 -36.06 -28.45 -0.83
CA LEU A 52 -34.83 -27.86 -0.36
C LEU A 52 -34.35 -26.79 -1.33
N GLN A 53 -34.11 -25.59 -0.84
CA GLN A 53 -33.35 -24.57 -1.53
C GLN A 53 -31.89 -24.67 -1.11
N LEU A 54 -31.00 -25.19 -2.00
CA LEU A 54 -29.55 -25.17 -1.78
C LEU A 54 -28.93 -23.90 -2.35
N LEU A 55 -28.18 -23.17 -1.52
CA LEU A 55 -27.45 -21.96 -1.86
C LEU A 55 -25.96 -22.24 -1.85
N TYR A 56 -25.19 -21.54 -2.67
CA TYR A 56 -23.74 -21.51 -2.57
C TYR A 56 -23.26 -20.21 -1.95
N ASN A 57 -22.37 -20.33 -0.97
CA ASN A 57 -21.58 -19.23 -0.49
C ASN A 57 -20.25 -19.20 -1.26
N ASP A 58 -19.80 -18.00 -1.60
CA ASP A 58 -18.52 -17.75 -2.25
C ASP A 58 -17.62 -16.90 -1.33
N SER A 59 -16.32 -16.93 -1.57
CA SER A 59 -15.39 -16.00 -0.94
C SER A 59 -14.29 -15.59 -1.91
N VAL A 60 -13.87 -14.33 -1.82
CA VAL A 60 -12.74 -13.79 -2.59
C VAL A 60 -11.84 -13.00 -1.65
N VAL A 61 -10.52 -13.11 -1.85
CA VAL A 61 -9.52 -12.34 -1.12
C VAL A 61 -8.87 -11.37 -2.09
N LEU A 62 -8.94 -10.10 -1.75
CA LEU A 62 -8.33 -8.98 -2.48
C LEU A 62 -7.16 -8.42 -1.69
N TYR A 63 -6.16 -7.91 -2.39
CA TYR A 63 -5.00 -7.20 -1.83
C TYR A 63 -4.87 -5.87 -2.53
N ASP A 64 -4.74 -4.80 -1.77
CA ASP A 64 -4.52 -3.47 -2.32
C ASP A 64 -3.56 -2.66 -1.45
N THR A 65 -2.91 -1.66 -2.06
CA THR A 65 -1.93 -0.80 -1.39
C THR A 65 -2.21 0.66 -1.74
N LEU A 66 -2.32 1.49 -0.70
CA LEU A 66 -2.50 2.93 -0.81
C LEU A 66 -1.23 3.68 -0.37
N CYS A 67 -1.00 4.83 -0.97
CA CYS A 67 -0.05 5.79 -0.45
C CYS A 67 -0.62 6.53 0.76
N TYR A 68 0.25 7.09 1.60
CA TYR A 68 -0.18 7.91 2.74
C TYR A 68 -1.05 9.07 2.30
N GLY A 69 -2.21 9.21 2.91
CA GLY A 69 -3.19 10.25 2.61
C GLY A 69 -4.21 9.88 1.53
N ASP A 70 -4.02 8.79 0.80
CA ASP A 70 -5.00 8.28 -0.14
C ASP A 70 -6.13 7.52 0.56
N SER A 71 -7.20 7.23 -0.18
CA SER A 71 -8.33 6.46 0.31
C SER A 71 -8.83 5.47 -0.75
N LEU A 72 -9.39 4.36 -0.29
CA LEU A 72 -10.05 3.35 -1.10
C LEU A 72 -11.53 3.26 -0.71
N MET A 73 -12.43 3.30 -1.71
CA MET A 73 -13.85 3.02 -1.47
C MET A 73 -14.06 1.49 -1.41
N PHE A 74 -14.56 1.00 -0.28
CA PHE A 74 -14.91 -0.41 -0.07
C PHE A 74 -16.18 -0.51 0.76
N ALA A 75 -17.12 -1.33 0.34
CA ALA A 75 -18.40 -1.54 1.04
C ALA A 75 -19.18 -0.25 1.35
N GLY A 76 -19.05 0.78 0.50
CA GLY A 76 -19.73 2.08 0.69
C GLY A 76 -19.01 3.05 1.63
N GLU A 77 -17.85 2.68 2.17
CA GLU A 77 -17.04 3.52 3.06
C GLU A 77 -15.64 3.78 2.47
N TYR A 78 -15.05 4.94 2.82
CA TYR A 78 -13.67 5.27 2.47
C TYR A 78 -12.72 4.74 3.55
N LEU A 79 -11.75 3.93 3.14
CA LEU A 79 -10.72 3.35 4.00
C LEU A 79 -9.42 4.14 3.88
N TYR A 80 -8.76 4.43 5.02
CA TYR A 80 -7.53 5.22 5.14
C TYR A 80 -6.44 4.50 5.94
N THR A 81 -6.71 3.32 6.46
CA THR A 81 -5.80 2.58 7.35
C THR A 81 -5.58 1.16 6.88
N SER A 82 -4.39 0.64 7.15
CA SER A 82 -4.08 -0.77 6.90
C SER A 82 -4.97 -1.67 7.75
N GLY A 83 -5.44 -2.78 7.15
CA GLY A 83 -6.26 -3.74 7.88
C GLY A 83 -6.89 -4.79 6.97
N LEU A 84 -7.59 -5.73 7.61
CA LEU A 84 -8.48 -6.67 6.95
C LEU A 84 -9.90 -6.13 7.03
N TYR A 85 -10.51 -5.89 5.88
CA TYR A 85 -11.89 -5.46 5.74
C TYR A 85 -12.72 -6.57 5.12
N ILE A 86 -13.97 -6.69 5.55
CA ILE A 86 -14.85 -7.78 5.13
C ILE A 86 -16.17 -7.16 4.71
N ASP A 87 -16.66 -7.57 3.55
CA ASP A 87 -18.01 -7.26 3.07
C ASP A 87 -18.73 -8.54 2.65
N SER A 88 -20.04 -8.51 2.71
CA SER A 88 -20.87 -9.63 2.30
C SER A 88 -21.92 -9.16 1.30
N LEU A 89 -21.91 -9.78 0.14
CA LEU A 89 -22.80 -9.51 -0.97
C LEU A 89 -23.62 -10.77 -1.26
N THR A 90 -24.87 -10.60 -1.72
CA THR A 90 -25.67 -11.73 -2.19
C THR A 90 -25.20 -12.13 -3.59
N ASN A 91 -24.86 -13.39 -3.79
CA ASN A 91 -24.43 -13.92 -5.08
C ASN A 91 -25.62 -14.36 -5.97
N GLU A 92 -25.32 -14.88 -7.17
CA GLU A 92 -26.34 -15.32 -8.14
C GLU A 92 -27.23 -16.45 -7.66
N THR A 93 -26.78 -17.26 -6.69
CA THR A 93 -27.57 -18.36 -6.09
C THR A 93 -28.34 -17.91 -4.86
N GLN A 94 -28.34 -16.60 -4.52
CA GLN A 94 -28.91 -16.01 -3.31
C GLN A 94 -28.18 -16.41 -2.01
N GLY A 95 -27.02 -17.05 -2.12
CA GLY A 95 -26.11 -17.28 -1.01
C GLY A 95 -25.21 -16.05 -0.78
N ASP A 96 -24.40 -16.09 0.29
CA ASP A 96 -23.47 -15.02 0.61
C ASP A 96 -22.20 -15.10 -0.27
N SER A 97 -21.72 -13.94 -0.72
CA SER A 97 -20.40 -13.76 -1.31
C SER A 97 -19.58 -12.88 -0.39
N ILE A 98 -18.61 -13.47 0.32
CA ILE A 98 -17.78 -12.76 1.29
C ILE A 98 -16.53 -12.25 0.59
N VAL A 99 -16.32 -10.94 0.66
CA VAL A 99 -15.12 -10.28 0.13
C VAL A 99 -14.20 -9.90 1.29
N TYR A 100 -12.99 -10.44 1.28
CA TYR A 100 -11.93 -10.08 2.21
C TYR A 100 -10.96 -9.14 1.49
N LEU A 101 -10.78 -7.93 1.99
CA LEU A 101 -9.80 -6.98 1.49
C LEU A 101 -8.66 -6.84 2.50
N ASN A 102 -7.45 -7.27 2.13
CA ASN A 102 -6.23 -6.95 2.85
C ASN A 102 -5.68 -5.64 2.29
N LEU A 103 -5.89 -4.55 3.02
CA LEU A 103 -5.42 -3.22 2.64
C LEU A 103 -4.12 -2.90 3.37
N LEU A 104 -3.10 -2.47 2.61
CA LEU A 104 -1.86 -1.89 3.13
C LEU A 104 -1.86 -0.39 2.80
N VAL A 105 -1.67 0.46 3.80
CA VAL A 105 -1.45 1.90 3.63
C VAL A 105 0.01 2.20 3.98
N ALA A 106 0.73 2.83 3.06
CA ALA A 106 2.12 3.23 3.28
C ALA A 106 2.23 4.24 4.42
N ASP A 107 3.36 4.19 5.13
CA ASP A 107 3.66 5.14 6.19
C ASP A 107 3.78 6.57 5.66
N GLN A 108 3.59 7.56 6.55
CA GLN A 108 3.83 8.96 6.23
C GLN A 108 5.29 9.16 5.81
N PRO A 109 5.55 9.89 4.70
CA PRO A 109 6.91 10.18 4.28
C PRO A 109 7.73 10.90 5.35
N LEU A 110 8.98 10.49 5.52
CA LEU A 110 9.93 11.18 6.39
C LEU A 110 10.35 12.51 5.73
N VAL A 111 10.50 13.57 6.53
CA VAL A 111 11.05 14.84 6.07
C VAL A 111 12.48 14.97 6.58
N MET A 112 13.44 15.09 5.66
CA MET A 112 14.87 15.26 5.95
C MET A 112 15.34 16.63 5.45
N THR A 113 15.66 17.53 6.37
CA THR A 113 16.16 18.86 6.05
C THR A 113 17.67 18.94 6.31
N GLN A 114 18.40 19.57 5.41
CA GLN A 114 19.85 19.77 5.47
C GLN A 114 20.18 21.22 5.14
N THR A 115 21.18 21.77 5.82
CA THR A 115 21.76 23.07 5.48
C THR A 115 23.25 22.86 5.26
N ASP A 116 23.79 23.36 4.13
CA ASP A 116 25.19 23.24 3.81
C ASP A 116 25.69 24.43 2.99
N ALA A 117 27.01 24.47 2.76
CA ALA A 117 27.65 25.55 2.03
C ALA A 117 28.78 25.02 1.14
N PHE A 118 29.02 25.69 0.01
CA PHE A 118 30.14 25.41 -0.89
C PHE A 118 30.91 26.69 -1.25
N CYS A 119 32.14 26.55 -1.70
CA CYS A 119 32.93 27.70 -2.11
C CYS A 119 32.57 28.19 -3.53
N LYS A 120 32.57 29.49 -3.74
CA LYS A 120 32.37 30.07 -5.08
C LYS A 120 33.30 29.45 -6.11
N GLY A 121 32.73 29.01 -7.24
CA GLY A 121 33.46 28.39 -8.33
C GLY A 121 33.71 26.89 -8.18
N THR A 122 33.18 26.26 -7.13
CA THR A 122 33.16 24.79 -6.95
C THR A 122 31.79 24.24 -7.15
N THR A 123 31.64 22.93 -7.00
CA THR A 123 30.36 22.23 -6.98
C THR A 123 30.16 21.53 -5.64
N TYR A 124 28.90 21.29 -5.28
CA TYR A 124 28.49 20.54 -4.12
C TYR A 124 27.76 19.26 -4.58
N THR A 125 28.12 18.10 -4.02
CA THR A 125 27.37 16.86 -4.28
C THR A 125 26.41 16.61 -3.12
N TRP A 126 25.13 16.69 -3.42
CA TRP A 126 24.07 16.40 -2.46
C TRP A 126 23.72 14.91 -2.50
N HIS A 127 23.98 14.23 -1.38
CA HIS A 127 23.73 12.80 -1.23
C HIS A 127 22.31 12.57 -0.68
N THR A 128 21.38 12.25 -1.55
CA THR A 128 20.05 11.77 -1.21
C THR A 128 20.01 10.24 -1.41
N TYR A 129 18.93 9.67 -1.93
CA TYR A 129 18.94 8.28 -2.43
C TYR A 129 19.71 8.14 -3.76
N LYS A 130 20.11 9.27 -4.35
CA LYS A 130 21.00 9.43 -5.51
C LYS A 130 21.90 10.64 -5.28
N ASP A 131 23.00 10.70 -6.02
CA ASP A 131 23.91 11.85 -5.97
C ASP A 131 23.45 12.94 -6.95
N ILE A 132 23.28 14.17 -6.43
CA ILE A 132 22.89 15.35 -7.22
C ILE A 132 24.02 16.38 -7.14
N VAL A 133 24.59 16.77 -8.28
CA VAL A 133 25.65 17.78 -8.34
C VAL A 133 25.05 19.17 -8.55
N LEU A 134 25.31 20.07 -7.60
CA LEU A 134 24.81 21.44 -7.55
C LEU A 134 25.94 22.45 -7.72
N SER A 135 25.68 23.53 -8.45
CA SER A 135 26.65 24.60 -8.74
C SER A 135 26.15 25.99 -8.34
N GLN A 136 25.00 26.09 -7.74
CA GLN A 136 24.36 27.35 -7.32
C GLN A 136 23.80 27.23 -5.91
N ALA A 137 23.80 28.34 -5.18
CA ALA A 137 23.09 28.43 -3.92
C ALA A 137 21.57 28.44 -4.15
N GLY A 138 20.80 27.88 -3.21
CA GLY A 138 19.35 27.81 -3.31
C GLY A 138 18.74 26.78 -2.38
N THR A 139 17.43 26.67 -2.42
CA THR A 139 16.70 25.58 -1.78
C THR A 139 16.39 24.52 -2.82
N TYR A 140 16.74 23.27 -2.53
CA TYR A 140 16.57 22.12 -3.41
C TYR A 140 15.71 21.08 -2.71
N ASN A 141 14.82 20.45 -3.48
CA ASN A 141 13.96 19.38 -2.99
C ASN A 141 14.15 18.12 -3.85
N ASP A 142 14.11 16.97 -3.22
CA ASP A 142 14.12 15.66 -3.88
C ASP A 142 13.19 14.70 -3.14
N THR A 143 12.69 13.68 -3.82
CA THR A 143 11.76 12.71 -3.24
C THR A 143 12.21 11.30 -3.55
N ALA A 144 12.34 10.47 -2.53
CA ALA A 144 12.51 9.02 -2.68
C ALA A 144 11.18 8.31 -2.56
N TYR A 145 11.03 7.25 -3.33
CA TYR A 145 9.82 6.42 -3.38
C TYR A 145 10.10 5.05 -2.75
N ASN A 146 9.07 4.45 -2.15
CA ASN A 146 9.12 3.07 -1.70
C ASN A 146 8.89 2.08 -2.86
N SER A 147 8.89 0.77 -2.56
CA SER A 147 8.67 -0.29 -3.56
C SER A 147 7.28 -0.29 -4.20
N PHE A 148 6.32 0.42 -3.63
CA PHE A 148 4.96 0.57 -4.15
C PHE A 148 4.77 1.83 -4.99
N GLY A 149 5.83 2.64 -5.15
CA GLY A 149 5.78 3.91 -5.87
C GLY A 149 5.22 5.08 -5.06
N CYS A 150 5.02 4.91 -3.76
CA CYS A 150 4.58 5.98 -2.87
C CYS A 150 5.77 6.79 -2.36
N ASP A 151 5.57 8.08 -2.11
CA ASP A 151 6.54 8.95 -1.47
C ASP A 151 6.97 8.34 -0.13
N SER A 152 8.29 8.25 0.11
CA SER A 152 8.88 7.65 1.30
C SER A 152 9.72 8.63 2.10
N VAL A 153 10.50 9.47 1.41
CA VAL A 153 11.31 10.51 2.03
C VAL A 153 11.27 11.77 1.19
N TYR A 154 10.97 12.89 1.82
CA TYR A 154 11.16 14.23 1.27
C TYR A 154 12.49 14.79 1.75
N TYR A 155 13.38 15.10 0.83
CA TYR A 155 14.66 15.78 1.10
C TYR A 155 14.54 17.25 0.79
N GLU A 156 15.00 18.10 1.69
CA GLU A 156 15.16 19.54 1.50
C GLU A 156 16.58 19.96 1.85
N LEU A 157 17.27 20.68 0.95
CA LEU A 157 18.58 21.25 1.17
C LEU A 157 18.53 22.76 1.00
N VAL A 158 18.98 23.49 2.01
CA VAL A 158 19.29 24.92 1.90
C VAL A 158 20.81 25.04 1.70
N LEU A 159 21.22 25.31 0.45
CA LEU A 159 22.63 25.42 0.05
C LEU A 159 23.04 26.87 -0.09
N THR A 160 24.14 27.27 0.55
CA THR A 160 24.71 28.62 0.51
C THR A 160 26.05 28.64 -0.21
N GLU A 161 26.35 29.73 -0.92
CA GLU A 161 27.67 29.95 -1.57
C GLU A 161 28.52 30.85 -0.68
N ASN A 162 29.69 30.38 -0.27
CA ASN A 162 30.67 31.16 0.45
C ASN A 162 31.50 31.95 -0.53
N PRO A 163 31.60 33.30 -0.39
CA PRO A 163 32.39 34.11 -1.26
C PRO A 163 33.90 33.86 -1.08
N THR A 164 34.67 33.98 -2.14
CA THR A 164 36.11 34.00 -2.04
C THR A 164 36.59 35.42 -1.80
N TYR A 165 37.51 35.61 -0.89
CA TYR A 165 38.12 36.91 -0.58
C TYR A 165 39.58 36.91 -1.01
N ASN A 166 39.97 37.90 -1.82
CA ASN A 166 41.36 38.17 -2.12
C ASN A 166 41.81 39.29 -1.18
N LYS A 167 42.74 39.01 -0.29
CA LYS A 167 43.36 40.01 0.56
C LYS A 167 44.73 40.34 0.03
N THR A 168 44.91 41.56 -0.44
CA THR A 168 46.21 42.09 -0.84
C THR A 168 46.79 42.89 0.31
N THR A 169 47.99 42.57 0.73
CA THR A 169 48.73 43.32 1.74
C THR A 169 49.96 43.92 1.05
N VAL A 170 50.10 45.23 1.12
CA VAL A 170 51.33 45.94 0.62
C VAL A 170 52.19 46.26 1.83
N LYS A 171 53.40 45.79 1.83
CA LYS A 171 54.43 46.09 2.84
C LYS A 171 55.65 46.69 2.13
N THR A 172 56.09 47.85 2.59
CA THR A 172 57.35 48.43 2.16
C THR A 172 58.43 48.07 3.18
N ILE A 173 59.49 47.45 2.74
CA ILE A 173 60.60 47.03 3.57
C ILE A 173 61.89 47.60 3.00
N CYS A 174 62.90 47.84 3.86
CA CYS A 174 64.24 48.16 3.44
C CYS A 174 64.99 46.88 3.05
N GLU A 175 65.96 47.00 2.15
CA GLU A 175 66.81 45.88 1.68
C GLU A 175 67.52 45.19 2.87
N SER A 176 67.83 45.94 3.94
CA SER A 176 68.39 45.39 5.18
C SER A 176 67.44 44.57 6.04
N GLU A 177 66.11 44.55 5.72
CA GLU A 177 65.09 43.74 6.41
C GLU A 177 64.89 42.41 5.69
N LEU A 178 65.62 42.10 4.65
CA LEU A 178 65.58 40.79 3.99
C LEU A 178 66.48 39.80 4.75
N PRO A 179 66.08 38.50 4.79
CA PRO A 179 64.86 37.89 4.22
C PRO A 179 63.61 38.24 5.01
N TYR A 180 62.51 38.61 4.32
CA TYR A 180 61.23 38.93 4.93
C TYR A 180 60.25 37.75 4.88
N LEU A 181 59.70 37.33 6.04
CA LEU A 181 58.78 36.28 6.13
C LEU A 181 57.32 36.83 6.16
N PHE A 182 56.48 36.38 5.23
CA PHE A 182 55.08 36.71 5.20
C PHE A 182 54.25 35.44 4.88
N ALA A 183 53.31 35.10 5.76
CA ALA A 183 52.40 33.94 5.60
C ALA A 183 53.18 32.68 5.18
N ASP A 184 54.19 32.29 5.98
CA ASP A 184 55.08 31.13 5.79
C ASP A 184 55.92 31.11 4.50
N THR A 185 55.93 32.22 3.77
CA THR A 185 56.76 32.39 2.56
C THR A 185 57.87 33.39 2.85
N THR A 186 59.13 33.00 2.58
CA THR A 186 60.29 33.85 2.75
C THR A 186 60.67 34.56 1.41
N PHE A 187 60.69 35.88 1.45
CA PHE A 187 61.08 36.72 0.33
C PHE A 187 62.51 37.15 0.55
N ASN A 188 63.44 36.85 -0.40
CA ASN A 188 64.84 37.10 -0.32
C ASN A 188 65.32 38.31 -1.19
N THR A 189 64.40 38.77 -2.03
CA THR A 189 64.67 39.91 -2.95
C THR A 189 63.51 40.89 -2.97
N VAL A 190 63.75 42.18 -3.28
CA VAL A 190 62.73 43.22 -3.46
C VAL A 190 62.30 43.29 -4.91
#